data_b723b699f1701231e1a2b18ede0758db
#
_entry.id   b723b699f1701231e1a2b18ede0758db
#
_cell.length_a   1.000
_cell.length_b   1.000
_cell.length_c   1.000
_cell.angle_alpha   90.00
_cell.angle_beta   90.00
_cell.angle_gamma   90.00
#
_symmetry.space_group_name_H-M   'P 1'
#
loop_
_entity.id
_entity.type
_entity.pdbx_description
1 polymer ?
#
loop_
_entity_poly.entity_id
_entity_poly.type
_entity_poly.pdbx_seq_one_letter_code
_entity_poly.pdbx_strand_id
1 'polypeptide(L)'
;MKYSDQLALWLKKLNYTHCFFVPGGNIMHLLDSFRNNFKCIPVIHEVAAGIAAEYFNETSDKNKKAIALVTAGPGLTNIVTAISGAYLESRDLLIIGGQVKTDDLANGEVIQRGIQEIDGVSIVTPITSKSLRIEKPVSFEKLKSILNIDIVERKGPIFIEIPLDVQASKFKGGKTSTKIKKQILNIATKTQIDQISALLRKSKRPSILIGGGVSRDVAYDLRRQFLKLDIPIFTTWNGMDRISALNKNYFGMPNTWGQRHANIIIQQSDLLLALGTRLGLQQTGFNWKEFIPLGDIIQIDIDKRELKKGHPKVKWPYSFDVNNFLPRFLRQNLGSNSEWIKFCKKVKKDFPLIDRGNKTRN
;
A
#
# COMPACT_ATOMS: atom_id res chain seq x y z
N MET A 1 12.28 -30.20 14.62
CA MET A 1 11.02 -29.44 14.70
C MET A 1 10.29 -29.59 13.37
N LYS A 2 9.00 -29.31 13.31
CA LYS A 2 8.22 -29.23 12.05
C LYS A 2 8.65 -28.03 11.25
N TYR A 3 8.43 -28.07 9.91
CA TYR A 3 8.66 -26.91 9.05
C TYR A 3 7.78 -25.71 9.46
N SER A 4 6.52 -25.96 9.84
CA SER A 4 5.63 -24.92 10.34
C SER A 4 6.15 -24.20 11.60
N ASP A 5 6.85 -24.93 12.52
CA ASP A 5 7.46 -24.30 13.70
C ASP A 5 8.60 -23.36 13.28
N GLN A 6 9.44 -23.82 12.34
CA GLN A 6 10.56 -23.01 11.82
C GLN A 6 10.06 -21.79 11.05
N LEU A 7 9.00 -21.94 10.27
CA LEU A 7 8.36 -20.83 9.55
C LEU A 7 7.84 -19.77 10.54
N ALA A 8 7.15 -20.20 11.62
CA ALA A 8 6.68 -19.28 12.65
C ALA A 8 7.83 -18.49 13.31
N LEU A 9 8.95 -19.15 13.61
CA LEU A 9 10.14 -18.47 14.16
C LEU A 9 10.75 -17.47 13.17
N TRP A 10 10.77 -17.79 11.88
CA TRP A 10 11.28 -16.86 10.87
C TRP A 10 10.37 -15.67 10.67
N LEU A 11 9.06 -15.88 10.62
CA LEU A 11 8.09 -14.79 10.52
C LEU A 11 8.15 -13.88 11.75
N LYS A 12 8.37 -14.44 12.96
CA LYS A 12 8.60 -13.65 14.17
C LYS A 12 9.84 -12.77 14.06
N LYS A 13 10.94 -13.28 13.48
CA LYS A 13 12.16 -12.49 13.17
C LYS A 13 11.89 -11.36 12.17
N LEU A 14 10.87 -11.50 11.31
CA LEU A 14 10.42 -10.50 10.36
C LEU A 14 9.33 -9.59 10.90
N ASN A 15 9.19 -9.54 12.23
CA ASN A 15 8.26 -8.70 12.98
C ASN A 15 6.77 -9.05 12.83
N TYR A 16 6.44 -10.26 12.37
CA TYR A 16 5.07 -10.73 12.46
C TYR A 16 4.75 -11.10 13.91
N THR A 17 3.67 -10.53 14.44
CA THR A 17 3.27 -10.64 15.87
C THR A 17 1.82 -11.08 16.03
N HIS A 18 1.00 -10.93 14.99
CA HIS A 18 -0.43 -11.24 15.00
C HIS A 18 -0.80 -12.15 13.84
N CYS A 19 -1.81 -13.01 14.07
CA CYS A 19 -2.39 -13.87 13.05
C CYS A 19 -3.91 -13.80 13.17
N PHE A 20 -4.59 -13.30 12.13
CA PHE A 20 -6.04 -13.37 12.01
C PHE A 20 -6.42 -14.58 11.18
N PHE A 21 -7.40 -15.37 11.63
CA PHE A 21 -7.68 -16.65 10.98
C PHE A 21 -9.12 -17.12 11.17
N VAL A 22 -9.53 -18.00 10.26
CA VAL A 22 -10.68 -18.90 10.45
C VAL A 22 -10.12 -20.32 10.57
N PRO A 23 -10.51 -21.12 11.59
CA PRO A 23 -10.00 -22.49 11.75
C PRO A 23 -10.38 -23.39 10.57
N GLY A 24 -9.47 -24.33 10.22
CA GLY A 24 -9.71 -25.29 9.17
C GLY A 24 -8.70 -26.43 9.16
N GLY A 25 -9.08 -27.58 8.57
CA GLY A 25 -8.25 -28.79 8.59
C GLY A 25 -6.90 -28.62 7.91
N ASN A 26 -6.86 -27.94 6.77
CA ASN A 26 -5.64 -27.83 5.97
C ASN A 26 -4.60 -26.83 6.52
N ILE A 27 -4.86 -26.20 7.68
CA ILE A 27 -3.92 -25.30 8.37
C ILE A 27 -3.56 -25.77 9.79
N MET A 28 -3.93 -26.97 10.17
CA MET A 28 -3.79 -27.43 11.56
C MET A 28 -2.35 -27.30 12.10
N HIS A 29 -1.34 -27.67 11.32
CA HIS A 29 0.06 -27.58 11.75
C HIS A 29 0.58 -26.13 11.79
N LEU A 30 0.14 -25.29 10.83
CA LEU A 30 0.45 -23.85 10.85
C LEU A 30 -0.16 -23.19 12.08
N LEU A 31 -1.43 -23.43 12.34
CA LEU A 31 -2.13 -22.83 13.48
C LEU A 31 -1.54 -23.27 14.83
N ASP A 32 -1.19 -24.55 14.97
CA ASP A 32 -0.50 -25.08 16.15
C ASP A 32 0.85 -24.37 16.39
N SER A 33 1.64 -24.18 15.33
CA SER A 33 2.93 -23.47 15.43
C SER A 33 2.75 -21.96 15.68
N PHE A 34 1.73 -21.34 15.08
CA PHE A 34 1.49 -19.90 15.18
C PHE A 34 0.99 -19.48 16.55
N ARG A 35 0.10 -20.27 17.19
CA ARG A 35 -0.42 -19.96 18.53
C ARG A 35 0.67 -19.80 19.60
N ASN A 36 1.82 -20.46 19.40
CA ASN A 36 2.96 -20.39 20.32
C ASN A 36 3.89 -19.18 20.04
N ASN A 37 3.68 -18.48 18.92
CA ASN A 37 4.60 -17.41 18.47
C ASN A 37 3.91 -16.09 18.23
N PHE A 38 2.61 -16.07 17.95
CA PHE A 38 1.82 -14.89 17.60
C PHE A 38 0.58 -14.78 18.49
N LYS A 39 0.04 -13.57 18.59
CA LYS A 39 -1.31 -13.37 19.09
C LYS A 39 -2.28 -13.80 17.98
N CYS A 40 -2.82 -15.00 18.12
CA CYS A 40 -3.80 -15.56 17.19
C CYS A 40 -5.20 -15.10 17.55
N ILE A 41 -5.90 -14.49 16.58
CA ILE A 41 -7.23 -13.90 16.73
C ILE A 41 -8.17 -14.59 15.74
N PRO A 42 -9.08 -15.42 16.23
CA PRO A 42 -10.10 -16.02 15.38
C PRO A 42 -11.12 -14.98 14.95
N VAL A 43 -11.59 -15.09 13.72
CA VAL A 43 -12.66 -14.26 13.16
C VAL A 43 -13.74 -15.16 12.56
N ILE A 44 -14.92 -14.62 12.31
CA ILE A 44 -16.06 -15.40 11.81
C ILE A 44 -16.07 -15.56 10.29
N HIS A 45 -15.23 -14.83 9.56
CA HIS A 45 -15.14 -14.87 8.10
C HIS A 45 -13.78 -14.46 7.60
N GLU A 46 -13.26 -15.09 6.56
CA GLU A 46 -11.90 -14.88 6.06
C GLU A 46 -11.69 -13.48 5.47
N VAL A 47 -12.72 -12.84 4.91
CA VAL A 47 -12.64 -11.41 4.52
C VAL A 47 -12.24 -10.55 5.71
N ALA A 48 -12.83 -10.81 6.90
CA ALA A 48 -12.49 -10.09 8.11
C ALA A 48 -11.03 -10.34 8.54
N ALA A 49 -10.52 -11.59 8.37
CA ALA A 49 -9.11 -11.89 8.64
C ALA A 49 -8.17 -11.07 7.75
N GLY A 50 -8.45 -11.02 6.46
CA GLY A 50 -7.64 -10.27 5.49
C GLY A 50 -7.65 -8.77 5.75
N ILE A 51 -8.82 -8.17 5.92
CA ILE A 51 -8.97 -6.74 6.22
C ILE A 51 -8.32 -6.37 7.56
N ALA A 52 -8.50 -7.19 8.60
CA ALA A 52 -7.89 -6.94 9.90
C ALA A 52 -6.35 -6.98 9.82
N ALA A 53 -5.77 -7.96 9.10
CA ALA A 53 -4.33 -8.06 8.92
C ALA A 53 -3.78 -6.89 8.10
N GLU A 54 -4.43 -6.51 7.00
CA GLU A 54 -4.07 -5.37 6.18
C GLU A 54 -4.07 -4.08 6.99
N TYR A 55 -5.17 -3.81 7.69
CA TYR A 55 -5.32 -2.57 8.46
C TYR A 55 -4.35 -2.52 9.64
N PHE A 56 -4.10 -3.66 10.29
CA PHE A 56 -3.07 -3.77 11.32
C PHE A 56 -1.68 -3.39 10.77
N ASN A 57 -1.31 -3.89 9.58
CA ASN A 57 -0.03 -3.57 8.94
C ASN A 57 0.11 -2.10 8.57
N GLU A 58 -0.99 -1.41 8.29
CA GLU A 58 -1.01 0.01 7.95
C GLU A 58 -0.98 0.94 9.18
N THR A 59 -1.51 0.52 10.31
CA THR A 59 -1.76 1.41 11.47
C THR A 59 -0.92 1.10 12.70
N SER A 60 -0.33 -0.09 12.79
CA SER A 60 0.52 -0.46 13.92
C SER A 60 1.94 0.09 13.80
N ASP A 61 2.69 0.01 14.88
CA ASP A 61 4.11 0.36 14.88
C ASP A 61 4.89 -0.45 13.83
N LYS A 62 5.92 0.14 13.23
CA LYS A 62 6.80 -0.49 12.21
C LYS A 62 7.35 -1.87 12.58
N ASN A 63 7.43 -2.17 13.88
CA ASN A 63 7.97 -3.41 14.40
C ASN A 63 6.90 -4.49 14.63
N LYS A 64 5.68 -4.29 14.13
CA LYS A 64 4.59 -5.23 14.27
C LYS A 64 3.89 -5.45 12.93
N LYS A 65 3.73 -6.71 12.56
CA LYS A 65 3.00 -7.12 11.37
C LYS A 65 1.99 -8.21 11.71
N ALA A 66 0.97 -8.31 10.89
CA ALA A 66 -0.04 -9.36 10.97
C ALA A 66 -0.06 -10.22 9.70
N ILE A 67 -0.54 -11.44 9.87
CA ILE A 67 -0.76 -12.45 8.82
C ILE A 67 -2.24 -12.76 8.79
N ALA A 68 -2.80 -13.01 7.61
CA ALA A 68 -4.06 -13.72 7.46
C ALA A 68 -3.79 -15.21 7.16
N LEU A 69 -4.39 -16.13 7.93
CA LEU A 69 -4.22 -17.56 7.77
C LEU A 69 -5.57 -18.18 7.39
N VAL A 70 -5.62 -18.91 6.27
CA VAL A 70 -6.84 -19.48 5.71
C VAL A 70 -6.65 -20.94 5.32
N THR A 71 -7.72 -21.74 5.44
CA THR A 71 -7.73 -23.12 4.93
C THR A 71 -7.94 -23.17 3.42
N ALA A 72 -7.77 -24.34 2.81
CA ALA A 72 -8.05 -24.55 1.40
C ALA A 72 -9.55 -24.39 1.05
N GLY A 73 -9.86 -24.31 -0.23
CA GLY A 73 -11.23 -24.24 -0.74
C GLY A 73 -11.97 -22.98 -0.30
N PRO A 74 -13.08 -23.11 0.43
CA PRO A 74 -13.91 -21.95 0.80
C PRO A 74 -13.16 -20.92 1.64
N GLY A 75 -12.18 -21.32 2.46
CA GLY A 75 -11.35 -20.37 3.19
C GLY A 75 -10.55 -19.43 2.27
N LEU A 76 -9.99 -20.00 1.20
CA LEU A 76 -9.29 -19.20 0.21
C LEU A 76 -10.26 -18.35 -0.63
N THR A 77 -11.35 -18.94 -1.15
CA THR A 77 -12.27 -18.17 -2.01
C THR A 77 -12.92 -17.01 -1.26
N ASN A 78 -13.21 -17.18 0.03
CA ASN A 78 -13.74 -16.11 0.86
C ASN A 78 -12.76 -14.93 1.00
N ILE A 79 -11.45 -15.17 1.16
CA ILE A 79 -10.49 -14.09 1.37
C ILE A 79 -10.16 -13.29 0.11
N VAL A 80 -10.56 -13.74 -1.08
CA VAL A 80 -10.28 -13.08 -2.38
C VAL A 80 -10.68 -11.61 -2.37
N THR A 81 -11.80 -11.26 -1.76
CA THR A 81 -12.24 -9.86 -1.63
C THR A 81 -11.22 -9.00 -0.90
N ALA A 82 -10.67 -9.47 0.22
CA ALA A 82 -9.66 -8.73 0.97
C ALA A 82 -8.33 -8.64 0.19
N ILE A 83 -7.94 -9.72 -0.50
CA ILE A 83 -6.77 -9.72 -1.39
C ILE A 83 -6.93 -8.67 -2.50
N SER A 84 -8.08 -8.63 -3.17
CA SER A 84 -8.39 -7.64 -4.21
C SER A 84 -8.30 -6.21 -3.69
N GLY A 85 -8.87 -5.94 -2.51
CA GLY A 85 -8.81 -4.62 -1.85
C GLY A 85 -7.36 -4.20 -1.58
N ALA A 86 -6.58 -5.07 -0.95
CA ALA A 86 -5.17 -4.83 -0.66
C ALA A 86 -4.33 -4.60 -1.94
N TYR A 87 -4.61 -5.35 -3.02
CA TYR A 87 -3.96 -5.17 -4.31
C TYR A 87 -4.28 -3.82 -4.93
N LEU A 88 -5.54 -3.44 -4.98
CA LEU A 88 -5.98 -2.16 -5.54
C LEU A 88 -5.42 -0.98 -4.76
N GLU A 89 -5.29 -1.09 -3.44
CA GLU A 89 -4.77 -0.03 -2.58
C GLU A 89 -3.26 -0.10 -2.34
N SER A 90 -2.58 -1.09 -2.92
CA SER A 90 -1.12 -1.29 -2.75
C SER A 90 -0.72 -1.47 -1.28
N ARG A 91 -1.47 -2.31 -0.56
CA ARG A 91 -1.29 -2.59 0.87
C ARG A 91 -0.41 -3.82 1.11
N ASP A 92 0.38 -3.78 2.19
CA ASP A 92 1.18 -4.93 2.65
C ASP A 92 0.26 -5.94 3.35
N LEU A 93 0.03 -7.09 2.72
CA LEU A 93 -0.78 -8.17 3.27
C LEU A 93 -0.13 -9.52 2.95
N LEU A 94 0.26 -10.27 3.98
CA LEU A 94 0.69 -11.65 3.84
C LEU A 94 -0.49 -12.57 4.15
N ILE A 95 -0.85 -13.39 3.17
CA ILE A 95 -1.83 -14.46 3.33
C ILE A 95 -1.08 -15.80 3.25
N ILE A 96 -1.28 -16.64 4.24
CA ILE A 96 -0.81 -18.02 4.23
C ILE A 96 -2.03 -18.93 4.11
N GLY A 97 -2.09 -19.71 3.04
CA GLY A 97 -3.12 -20.70 2.78
C GLY A 97 -2.63 -22.10 3.09
N GLY A 98 -3.49 -22.92 3.67
CA GLY A 98 -3.29 -24.36 3.71
C GLY A 98 -3.73 -25.03 2.42
N GLN A 99 -3.21 -26.23 2.16
CA GLN A 99 -3.62 -27.08 1.05
C GLN A 99 -3.61 -28.54 1.50
N VAL A 100 -4.24 -29.41 0.75
CA VAL A 100 -4.15 -30.86 0.91
C VAL A 100 -2.71 -31.35 0.82
N LYS A 101 -2.42 -32.61 1.12
CA LYS A 101 -1.06 -33.14 0.96
C LYS A 101 -0.62 -33.07 -0.50
N THR A 102 0.69 -33.01 -0.73
CA THR A 102 1.25 -32.96 -2.10
C THR A 102 0.79 -34.14 -2.95
N ASP A 103 0.70 -35.34 -2.39
CA ASP A 103 0.26 -36.55 -3.10
C ASP A 103 -1.28 -36.60 -3.34
N ASP A 104 -2.03 -35.76 -2.65
CA ASP A 104 -3.50 -35.65 -2.78
C ASP A 104 -3.92 -34.50 -3.72
N LEU A 105 -2.98 -33.81 -4.37
CA LEU A 105 -3.27 -32.75 -5.32
C LEU A 105 -3.84 -33.33 -6.62
N ALA A 106 -4.92 -32.75 -7.11
CA ALA A 106 -5.57 -33.13 -8.37
C ALA A 106 -4.74 -32.73 -9.60
N ASN A 107 -3.90 -31.68 -9.51
CA ASN A 107 -3.01 -31.19 -10.57
C ASN A 107 -3.70 -30.94 -11.93
N GLY A 108 -5.01 -30.69 -11.93
CA GLY A 108 -5.81 -30.53 -13.15
C GLY A 108 -6.24 -31.83 -13.84
N GLU A 109 -5.88 -33.02 -13.30
CA GLU A 109 -6.26 -34.31 -13.85
C GLU A 109 -7.71 -34.66 -13.53
N VAL A 110 -8.20 -34.25 -12.36
CA VAL A 110 -9.56 -34.43 -11.89
C VAL A 110 -10.08 -33.15 -11.24
N ILE A 111 -11.39 -33.06 -11.04
CA ILE A 111 -11.99 -31.85 -10.40
C ILE A 111 -11.48 -31.65 -8.98
N GLN A 112 -11.38 -32.74 -8.22
CA GLN A 112 -10.97 -32.74 -6.81
C GLN A 112 -10.46 -34.12 -6.42
N ARG A 113 -9.37 -34.18 -5.65
CA ARG A 113 -8.86 -35.38 -5.02
C ARG A 113 -8.82 -35.21 -3.50
N GLY A 114 -8.25 -34.14 -3.00
CA GLY A 114 -8.21 -33.85 -1.58
C GLY A 114 -9.43 -33.06 -1.09
N ILE A 115 -9.69 -33.09 0.22
CA ILE A 115 -10.85 -32.39 0.83
C ILE A 115 -10.67 -30.87 0.68
N GLN A 116 -11.67 -30.20 0.08
CA GLN A 116 -11.68 -28.76 -0.16
C GLN A 116 -10.53 -28.27 -1.06
N GLU A 117 -9.96 -29.13 -1.87
CA GLU A 117 -8.91 -28.78 -2.79
C GLU A 117 -9.42 -27.87 -3.90
N ILE A 118 -8.70 -26.80 -4.16
CA ILE A 118 -8.85 -25.91 -5.33
C ILE A 118 -7.47 -25.40 -5.73
N ASP A 119 -7.30 -24.93 -6.96
CA ASP A 119 -6.08 -24.22 -7.37
C ASP A 119 -6.10 -22.76 -6.89
N GLY A 120 -5.74 -22.61 -5.63
CA GLY A 120 -5.74 -21.32 -4.96
C GLY A 120 -4.75 -20.32 -5.53
N VAL A 121 -3.59 -20.79 -5.96
CA VAL A 121 -2.54 -19.94 -6.54
C VAL A 121 -3.03 -19.29 -7.83
N SER A 122 -3.64 -20.06 -8.74
CA SER A 122 -4.16 -19.52 -10.01
C SER A 122 -5.29 -18.51 -9.77
N ILE A 123 -6.18 -18.74 -8.81
CA ILE A 123 -7.28 -17.83 -8.48
C ILE A 123 -6.76 -16.45 -8.05
N VAL A 124 -5.71 -16.38 -7.23
CA VAL A 124 -5.24 -15.10 -6.68
C VAL A 124 -4.08 -14.47 -7.43
N THR A 125 -3.47 -15.17 -8.38
CA THR A 125 -2.31 -14.67 -9.15
C THR A 125 -2.55 -13.26 -9.74
N PRO A 126 -3.68 -12.95 -10.40
CA PRO A 126 -3.88 -11.63 -11.02
C PRO A 126 -4.09 -10.49 -10.01
N ILE A 127 -4.35 -10.80 -8.76
CA ILE A 127 -4.65 -9.82 -7.69
C ILE A 127 -3.63 -9.87 -6.54
N THR A 128 -2.46 -10.41 -6.78
CA THR A 128 -1.34 -10.44 -5.83
C THR A 128 -0.07 -9.89 -6.46
N SER A 129 0.84 -9.37 -5.64
CA SER A 129 2.20 -9.05 -6.08
C SER A 129 3.02 -10.32 -6.29
N LYS A 130 2.69 -11.37 -5.55
CA LYS A 130 3.28 -12.69 -5.68
C LYS A 130 2.34 -13.75 -5.11
N SER A 131 2.17 -14.86 -5.83
CA SER A 131 1.45 -16.05 -5.37
C SER A 131 2.24 -17.30 -5.73
N LEU A 132 2.35 -18.24 -4.81
CA LEU A 132 3.04 -19.51 -5.04
C LEU A 132 2.64 -20.57 -4.03
N ARG A 133 2.83 -21.84 -4.43
CA ARG A 133 2.76 -23.00 -3.54
C ARG A 133 4.16 -23.41 -3.12
N ILE A 134 4.36 -23.71 -1.84
CA ILE A 134 5.59 -24.25 -1.28
C ILE A 134 5.40 -25.76 -1.10
N GLU A 135 5.85 -26.55 -2.07
CA GLU A 135 5.71 -28.01 -2.10
C GLU A 135 6.85 -28.75 -1.37
N LYS A 136 7.90 -28.03 -0.97
CA LYS A 136 9.02 -28.54 -0.17
C LYS A 136 9.50 -27.44 0.77
N PRO A 137 9.98 -27.77 1.98
CA PRO A 137 10.54 -26.77 2.90
C PRO A 137 11.59 -25.87 2.23
N VAL A 138 11.41 -24.57 2.34
CA VAL A 138 12.36 -23.57 1.79
C VAL A 138 13.28 -23.02 2.87
N SER A 139 14.41 -22.40 2.48
CA SER A 139 15.32 -21.71 3.40
C SER A 139 14.76 -20.33 3.83
N PHE A 140 15.35 -19.76 4.89
CA PHE A 140 15.01 -18.40 5.33
C PHE A 140 15.30 -17.34 4.25
N GLU A 141 16.38 -17.49 3.50
CA GLU A 141 16.74 -16.60 2.40
C GLU A 141 15.69 -16.66 1.27
N LYS A 142 15.23 -17.86 0.94
CA LYS A 142 14.16 -18.02 -0.04
C LYS A 142 12.85 -17.39 0.45
N LEU A 143 12.50 -17.59 1.74
CA LEU A 143 11.33 -16.95 2.34
C LEU A 143 11.44 -15.41 2.26
N LYS A 144 12.58 -14.81 2.61
CA LYS A 144 12.80 -13.35 2.48
C LYS A 144 12.62 -12.87 1.03
N SER A 145 13.14 -13.63 0.07
CA SER A 145 12.95 -13.33 -1.35
C SER A 145 11.49 -13.44 -1.80
N ILE A 146 10.74 -14.40 -1.27
CA ILE A 146 9.30 -14.54 -1.52
C ILE A 146 8.57 -13.31 -0.97
N LEU A 147 8.90 -12.89 0.24
CA LEU A 147 8.28 -11.76 0.93
C LEU A 147 8.79 -10.39 0.46
N ASN A 148 9.66 -10.32 -0.52
CA ASN A 148 10.27 -9.08 -1.04
C ASN A 148 10.87 -8.18 0.07
N ILE A 149 11.43 -8.79 1.14
CA ILE A 149 11.91 -8.05 2.32
C ILE A 149 13.05 -7.09 1.97
N ASP A 150 13.86 -7.45 0.98
CA ASP A 150 15.07 -6.72 0.59
C ASP A 150 14.85 -5.78 -0.61
N ILE A 151 13.60 -5.59 -1.06
CA ILE A 151 13.29 -4.81 -2.27
C ILE A 151 12.33 -3.66 -1.93
N VAL A 152 12.67 -2.45 -2.39
CA VAL A 152 11.77 -1.29 -2.32
C VAL A 152 10.97 -1.23 -3.62
N GLU A 153 9.79 -1.81 -3.58
CA GLU A 153 8.84 -1.82 -4.68
C GLU A 153 7.45 -1.37 -4.19
N ARG A 154 6.52 -1.24 -5.14
CA ARG A 154 5.12 -1.06 -4.81
C ARG A 154 4.64 -2.22 -3.95
N LYS A 155 4.04 -1.90 -2.82
CA LYS A 155 3.42 -2.89 -1.93
C LYS A 155 2.24 -3.58 -2.61
N GLY A 156 1.93 -4.77 -2.15
CA GLY A 156 0.77 -5.54 -2.57
C GLY A 156 0.66 -6.82 -1.77
N PRO A 157 -0.46 -7.52 -1.84
CA PRO A 157 -0.64 -8.79 -1.13
C PRO A 157 0.27 -9.88 -1.69
N ILE A 158 0.77 -10.73 -0.79
CA ILE A 158 1.54 -11.94 -1.10
C ILE A 158 0.74 -13.13 -0.59
N PHE A 159 0.52 -14.11 -1.45
CA PHE A 159 -0.14 -15.36 -1.11
C PHE A 159 0.85 -16.52 -1.15
N ILE A 160 0.92 -17.29 -0.07
CA ILE A 160 1.75 -18.51 0.04
C ILE A 160 0.85 -19.66 0.43
N GLU A 161 0.75 -20.65 -0.42
CA GLU A 161 0.03 -21.87 -0.16
C GLU A 161 1.00 -22.98 0.30
N ILE A 162 0.67 -23.70 1.37
CA ILE A 162 1.55 -24.73 1.96
C ILE A 162 0.76 -26.01 2.21
N PRO A 163 1.06 -27.13 1.50
CA PRO A 163 0.43 -28.41 1.73
C PRO A 163 0.65 -28.98 3.14
N LEU A 164 -0.31 -29.76 3.64
CA LEU A 164 -0.32 -30.31 4.99
C LEU A 164 0.93 -31.14 5.34
N ASP A 165 1.37 -31.99 4.44
CA ASP A 165 2.58 -32.81 4.61
C ASP A 165 3.84 -31.96 4.69
N VAL A 166 3.91 -30.88 3.90
CA VAL A 166 5.00 -29.91 3.95
C VAL A 166 5.00 -29.17 5.30
N GLN A 167 3.82 -28.74 5.80
CA GLN A 167 3.69 -28.11 7.11
C GLN A 167 4.26 -29.01 8.23
N ALA A 168 3.94 -30.32 8.16
CA ALA A 168 4.32 -31.32 9.16
C ALA A 168 5.75 -31.86 9.00
N SER A 169 6.37 -31.66 7.84
CA SER A 169 7.67 -32.25 7.49
C SER A 169 8.74 -31.88 8.49
N LYS A 170 9.70 -32.83 8.77
CA LYS A 170 10.85 -32.56 9.63
C LYS A 170 11.79 -31.59 8.92
N PHE A 171 12.03 -30.44 9.56
CA PHE A 171 12.99 -29.46 9.06
C PHE A 171 14.34 -29.60 9.79
N LYS A 172 15.37 -30.00 9.07
CA LYS A 172 16.76 -29.98 9.54
C LYS A 172 17.32 -28.60 9.20
N GLY A 173 17.42 -27.72 10.19
CA GLY A 173 17.88 -26.34 10.02
C GLY A 173 19.13 -26.24 9.15
N GLY A 174 19.07 -25.48 8.07
CA GLY A 174 20.24 -25.06 7.32
C GLY A 174 20.90 -23.84 7.97
N LYS A 175 22.22 -23.65 7.79
CA LYS A 175 22.91 -22.42 8.24
C LYS A 175 22.23 -21.21 7.60
N THR A 176 21.59 -20.38 8.39
CA THR A 176 20.99 -19.12 7.93
C THR A 176 22.11 -18.11 7.72
N SER A 177 22.47 -17.86 6.44
CA SER A 177 23.30 -16.71 6.11
C SER A 177 22.51 -15.44 6.36
N THR A 178 22.98 -14.58 7.23
CA THR A 178 22.32 -13.31 7.57
C THR A 178 22.73 -12.15 6.65
N LYS A 179 23.38 -12.44 5.53
CA LYS A 179 23.74 -11.38 4.58
C LYS A 179 22.47 -10.81 3.94
N ILE A 180 22.00 -9.70 4.50
CA ILE A 180 20.96 -8.86 3.88
C ILE A 180 21.59 -8.23 2.64
N LYS A 181 21.09 -8.54 1.45
CA LYS A 181 21.44 -7.78 0.24
C LYS A 181 20.95 -6.35 0.48
N LYS A 182 21.85 -5.37 0.34
CA LYS A 182 21.48 -3.95 0.42
C LYS A 182 20.37 -3.67 -0.59
N GLN A 183 19.25 -3.13 -0.11
CA GLN A 183 18.17 -2.65 -0.98
C GLN A 183 18.74 -1.68 -2.03
N ILE A 184 18.43 -1.90 -3.28
CA ILE A 184 18.68 -0.92 -4.33
C ILE A 184 17.58 0.11 -4.22
N LEU A 185 17.84 1.18 -3.48
CA LEU A 185 16.94 2.32 -3.37
C LEU A 185 17.06 3.17 -4.65
N ASN A 186 15.96 3.34 -5.33
CA ASN A 186 15.88 4.36 -6.38
C ASN A 186 15.68 5.72 -5.70
N ILE A 187 16.79 6.43 -5.47
CA ILE A 187 16.83 7.69 -4.72
C ILE A 187 16.95 8.85 -5.72
N ALA A 188 16.14 9.89 -5.52
CA ALA A 188 16.25 11.12 -6.29
C ALA A 188 17.67 11.73 -6.19
N THR A 189 18.24 12.10 -7.31
CA THR A 189 19.51 12.83 -7.34
C THR A 189 19.31 14.29 -6.85
N LYS A 190 20.39 14.95 -6.47
CA LYS A 190 20.34 16.39 -6.13
C LYS A 190 19.80 17.20 -7.31
N THR A 191 20.28 16.94 -8.51
CA THR A 191 19.83 17.61 -9.74
C THR A 191 18.32 17.48 -9.96
N GLN A 192 17.75 16.30 -9.75
CA GLN A 192 16.30 16.09 -9.87
C GLN A 192 15.51 16.90 -8.83
N ILE A 193 16.00 16.94 -7.59
CA ILE A 193 15.36 17.75 -6.52
C ILE A 193 15.41 19.23 -6.88
N ASP A 194 16.57 19.73 -7.34
CA ASP A 194 16.75 21.12 -7.74
C ASP A 194 15.87 21.49 -8.94
N GLN A 195 15.72 20.60 -9.93
CA GLN A 195 14.82 20.77 -11.08
C GLN A 195 13.36 20.88 -10.64
N ILE A 196 12.88 19.96 -9.80
CA ILE A 196 11.51 19.98 -9.28
C ILE A 196 11.25 21.25 -8.47
N SER A 197 12.20 21.64 -7.62
CA SER A 197 12.10 22.86 -6.81
C SER A 197 12.07 24.12 -7.68
N ALA A 198 12.87 24.17 -8.76
CA ALA A 198 12.88 25.27 -9.71
C ALA A 198 11.56 25.40 -10.48
N LEU A 199 10.95 24.30 -10.89
CA LEU A 199 9.63 24.29 -11.53
C LEU A 199 8.57 24.88 -10.59
N LEU A 200 8.54 24.45 -9.32
CA LEU A 200 7.60 25.00 -8.32
C LEU A 200 7.80 26.49 -8.07
N ARG A 201 9.05 26.97 -7.99
CA ARG A 201 9.33 28.42 -7.83
C ARG A 201 8.86 29.25 -9.03
N LYS A 202 8.89 28.70 -10.24
CA LYS A 202 8.42 29.40 -11.46
C LYS A 202 6.90 29.41 -11.59
N SER A 203 6.22 28.47 -10.97
CA SER A 203 4.76 28.34 -11.00
C SER A 203 4.13 29.50 -10.18
N LYS A 204 3.05 30.05 -10.69
CA LYS A 204 2.23 31.08 -10.01
C LYS A 204 1.15 30.46 -9.13
N ARG A 205 0.71 29.26 -9.46
CA ARG A 205 -0.37 28.53 -8.76
C ARG A 205 0.00 27.06 -8.54
N PRO A 206 1.17 26.80 -7.86
CA PRO A 206 1.58 25.43 -7.60
C PRO A 206 0.65 24.76 -6.59
N SER A 207 0.52 23.43 -6.68
CA SER A 207 -0.20 22.60 -5.72
C SER A 207 0.52 21.28 -5.48
N ILE A 208 0.33 20.69 -4.31
CA ILE A 208 0.89 19.39 -3.93
C ILE A 208 -0.26 18.43 -3.64
N LEU A 209 -0.26 17.26 -4.28
CA LEU A 209 -1.20 16.16 -4.02
C LEU A 209 -0.44 14.98 -3.42
N ILE A 210 -0.80 14.60 -2.19
CA ILE A 210 -0.18 13.52 -1.43
C ILE A 210 -1.06 12.28 -1.52
N GLY A 211 -0.51 11.20 -2.06
CA GLY A 211 -1.17 9.90 -2.15
C GLY A 211 -0.74 8.90 -1.07
N GLY A 212 -1.33 7.70 -1.12
CA GLY A 212 -1.03 6.60 -0.20
C GLY A 212 0.40 6.08 -0.24
N GLY A 213 1.17 6.38 -1.30
CA GLY A 213 2.59 6.04 -1.40
C GLY A 213 3.49 6.80 -0.42
N VAL A 214 3.03 7.94 0.10
CA VAL A 214 3.68 8.63 1.23
C VAL A 214 3.33 7.89 2.52
N SER A 215 4.34 7.39 3.24
CA SER A 215 4.12 6.65 4.49
C SER A 215 3.64 7.57 5.62
N ARG A 216 2.87 7.01 6.57
CA ARG A 216 2.38 7.75 7.76
C ARG A 216 3.52 8.34 8.57
N ASP A 217 4.57 7.55 8.79
CA ASP A 217 5.72 7.97 9.60
C ASP A 217 6.46 9.16 8.97
N VAL A 218 6.76 9.07 7.67
CA VAL A 218 7.42 10.16 6.95
C VAL A 218 6.56 11.42 6.97
N ALA A 219 5.26 11.29 6.77
CA ALA A 219 4.34 12.42 6.85
C ALA A 219 4.29 13.02 8.26
N TYR A 220 4.27 12.18 9.30
CA TYR A 220 4.30 12.62 10.70
C TYR A 220 5.60 13.32 11.05
N ASP A 221 6.75 12.76 10.68
CA ASP A 221 8.07 13.35 10.94
C ASP A 221 8.23 14.72 10.24
N LEU A 222 7.63 14.87 9.06
CA LEU A 222 7.68 16.10 8.26
C LEU A 222 6.53 17.09 8.52
N ARG A 223 5.66 16.84 9.50
CA ARG A 223 4.48 17.67 9.77
C ARG A 223 4.78 19.15 9.99
N ARG A 224 5.92 19.47 10.63
CA ARG A 224 6.36 20.85 10.85
C ARG A 224 6.83 21.53 9.56
N GLN A 225 7.44 20.77 8.65
CA GLN A 225 7.87 21.27 7.34
C GLN A 225 6.64 21.54 6.45
N PHE A 226 5.64 20.66 6.44
CA PHE A 226 4.38 20.91 5.73
C PHE A 226 3.64 22.16 6.22
N LEU A 227 3.73 22.53 7.49
CA LEU A 227 3.14 23.76 8.03
C LEU A 227 3.81 25.03 7.51
N LYS A 228 5.08 24.96 7.10
CA LYS A 228 5.87 26.11 6.61
C LYS A 228 5.72 26.34 5.11
N LEU A 229 5.10 25.41 4.38
CA LEU A 229 4.91 25.57 2.94
C LEU A 229 3.90 26.68 2.63
N ASP A 230 4.23 27.50 1.64
CA ASP A 230 3.31 28.48 1.03
C ASP A 230 2.70 27.93 -0.27
N ILE A 231 2.33 26.64 -0.25
CA ILE A 231 1.75 25.91 -1.37
C ILE A 231 0.54 25.13 -0.86
N PRO A 232 -0.63 25.16 -1.54
CA PRO A 232 -1.78 24.37 -1.17
C PRO A 232 -1.47 22.87 -1.22
N ILE A 233 -1.87 22.16 -0.17
CA ILE A 233 -1.68 20.72 -0.02
C ILE A 233 -3.03 20.03 -0.09
N PHE A 234 -3.10 18.99 -0.90
CA PHE A 234 -4.23 18.09 -1.06
C PHE A 234 -3.82 16.66 -0.74
N THR A 235 -4.79 15.82 -0.42
CA THR A 235 -4.57 14.38 -0.26
C THR A 235 -5.53 13.59 -1.13
N THR A 236 -5.12 12.38 -1.53
CA THR A 236 -6.05 11.37 -2.04
C THR A 236 -6.76 10.71 -0.86
N TRP A 237 -7.78 9.88 -1.10
CA TRP A 237 -8.44 9.13 -0.03
C TRP A 237 -7.45 8.26 0.76
N ASN A 238 -6.59 7.52 0.08
CA ASN A 238 -5.59 6.68 0.73
C ASN A 238 -4.45 7.46 1.40
N GLY A 239 -4.40 8.77 1.18
CA GLY A 239 -3.44 9.69 1.81
C GLY A 239 -4.08 10.64 2.83
N MET A 240 -5.37 10.50 3.16
CA MET A 240 -6.14 11.48 3.93
C MET A 240 -5.58 11.78 5.33
N ASP A 241 -4.94 10.80 5.95
CA ASP A 241 -4.35 10.88 7.28
C ASP A 241 -2.87 11.34 7.28
N ARG A 242 -2.32 11.68 6.11
CA ARG A 242 -0.93 12.16 5.98
C ARG A 242 -0.76 13.62 6.38
N ILE A 243 -1.83 14.41 6.28
CA ILE A 243 -1.82 15.84 6.61
C ILE A 243 -2.93 16.11 7.60
N SER A 244 -2.58 16.77 8.71
CA SER A 244 -3.56 17.21 9.70
C SER A 244 -4.58 18.17 9.09
N ALA A 245 -5.86 17.98 9.40
CA ALA A 245 -6.94 18.91 9.02
C ALA A 245 -6.71 20.34 9.57
N LEU A 246 -5.92 20.47 10.65
CA LEU A 246 -5.53 21.75 11.24
C LEU A 246 -4.38 22.44 10.51
N ASN A 247 -3.76 21.80 9.52
CA ASN A 247 -2.73 22.46 8.73
C ASN A 247 -3.35 23.58 7.90
N LYS A 248 -2.88 24.82 8.09
CA LYS A 248 -3.40 26.03 7.42
C LYS A 248 -3.34 25.99 5.90
N ASN A 249 -2.48 25.13 5.34
CA ASN A 249 -2.28 24.96 3.90
C ASN A 249 -2.93 23.67 3.36
N TYR A 250 -3.69 22.95 4.19
CA TYR A 250 -4.46 21.79 3.75
C TYR A 250 -5.84 22.19 3.21
N PHE A 251 -6.06 21.89 1.95
CA PHE A 251 -7.28 22.25 1.23
C PHE A 251 -8.16 21.06 0.87
N GLY A 252 -7.93 19.91 1.49
CA GLY A 252 -8.85 18.77 1.41
C GLY A 252 -8.48 17.73 0.34
N MET A 253 -9.49 17.00 -0.12
CA MET A 253 -9.36 15.84 -1.01
C MET A 253 -10.11 16.09 -2.32
N PRO A 254 -9.44 16.54 -3.38
CA PRO A 254 -10.03 16.66 -4.70
C PRO A 254 -10.15 15.27 -5.33
N ASN A 255 -11.32 14.93 -5.85
CA ASN A 255 -11.60 13.74 -6.65
C ASN A 255 -13.06 13.79 -7.13
N THR A 256 -13.54 12.75 -7.82
CA THR A 256 -14.94 12.67 -8.33
C THR A 256 -16.00 12.90 -7.24
N TRP A 257 -15.75 12.45 -6.00
CA TRP A 257 -16.61 12.69 -4.85
C TRP A 257 -15.97 13.58 -3.79
N GLY A 258 -14.98 14.37 -4.22
CA GLY A 258 -14.20 15.24 -3.35
C GLY A 258 -14.94 16.50 -2.92
N GLN A 259 -14.28 17.25 -2.06
CA GLN A 259 -14.82 18.52 -1.57
C GLN A 259 -14.84 19.55 -2.70
N ARG A 260 -15.95 20.30 -2.79
CA ARG A 260 -16.16 21.30 -3.86
C ARG A 260 -14.99 22.30 -3.94
N HIS A 261 -14.60 22.88 -2.82
CA HIS A 261 -13.47 23.83 -2.79
C HIS A 261 -12.14 23.18 -3.20
N ALA A 262 -11.89 21.92 -2.82
CA ALA A 262 -10.66 21.21 -3.18
C ALA A 262 -10.60 21.00 -4.71
N ASN A 263 -11.71 20.59 -5.32
CA ASN A 263 -11.82 20.42 -6.77
C ASN A 263 -11.63 21.76 -7.51
N ILE A 264 -12.27 22.84 -7.05
CA ILE A 264 -12.12 24.17 -7.67
C ILE A 264 -10.65 24.61 -7.62
N ILE A 265 -9.99 24.50 -6.48
CA ILE A 265 -8.61 24.98 -6.31
C ILE A 265 -7.65 24.16 -7.16
N ILE A 266 -7.69 22.82 -7.10
CA ILE A 266 -6.74 21.98 -7.84
C ILE A 266 -6.87 22.20 -9.36
N GLN A 267 -8.08 22.39 -9.88
CA GLN A 267 -8.32 22.68 -11.30
C GLN A 267 -7.77 24.01 -11.77
N GLN A 268 -7.52 24.97 -10.85
CA GLN A 268 -6.91 26.27 -11.16
C GLN A 268 -5.38 26.25 -11.07
N SER A 269 -4.78 25.13 -10.68
CA SER A 269 -3.31 25.00 -10.57
C SER A 269 -2.65 25.05 -11.95
N ASP A 270 -1.51 25.73 -12.04
CA ASP A 270 -0.67 25.73 -13.24
C ASP A 270 0.48 24.70 -13.15
N LEU A 271 0.72 24.15 -11.96
CA LEU A 271 1.63 23.04 -11.73
C LEU A 271 1.18 22.20 -10.54
N LEU A 272 1.04 20.89 -10.75
CA LEU A 272 0.75 19.92 -9.69
C LEU A 272 1.96 19.03 -9.44
N LEU A 273 2.42 18.96 -8.18
CA LEU A 273 3.35 17.95 -7.72
C LEU A 273 2.55 16.79 -7.09
N ALA A 274 2.46 15.67 -7.81
CA ALA A 274 1.75 14.47 -7.42
C ALA A 274 2.73 13.45 -6.80
N LEU A 275 2.55 13.14 -5.51
CA LEU A 275 3.47 12.37 -4.68
C LEU A 275 2.87 11.02 -4.28
N GLY A 276 3.40 9.92 -4.81
CA GLY A 276 2.94 8.56 -4.46
C GLY A 276 1.45 8.35 -4.73
N THR A 277 0.97 8.84 -5.86
CA THR A 277 -0.42 8.67 -6.32
C THR A 277 -0.44 8.25 -7.77
N ARG A 278 -1.29 7.26 -8.07
CA ARG A 278 -1.46 6.71 -9.42
C ARG A 278 -2.18 7.64 -10.39
N LEU A 279 -2.81 8.72 -9.92
CA LEU A 279 -3.66 9.58 -10.73
C LEU A 279 -4.71 8.78 -11.53
N GLY A 280 -5.43 7.88 -10.85
CA GLY A 280 -6.50 7.09 -11.45
C GLY A 280 -7.73 7.95 -11.77
N LEU A 281 -8.66 7.45 -12.59
CA LEU A 281 -9.86 8.19 -13.05
C LEU A 281 -10.73 8.71 -11.90
N GLN A 282 -10.79 7.99 -10.78
CA GLN A 282 -11.48 8.46 -9.58
C GLN A 282 -10.86 9.76 -9.02
N GLN A 283 -9.53 9.92 -9.14
CA GLN A 283 -8.80 11.12 -8.68
C GLN A 283 -8.87 12.26 -9.70
N THR A 284 -8.74 11.95 -10.98
CA THR A 284 -8.59 12.93 -12.06
C THR A 284 -9.90 13.25 -12.79
N GLY A 285 -10.96 12.47 -12.52
CA GLY A 285 -12.21 12.48 -13.31
C GLY A 285 -12.11 11.55 -14.52
N PHE A 286 -13.26 11.16 -15.06
CA PHE A 286 -13.37 10.23 -16.19
C PHE A 286 -12.82 10.81 -17.50
N ASN A 287 -12.86 12.15 -17.65
CA ASN A 287 -12.12 12.85 -18.69
C ASN A 287 -10.82 13.43 -18.16
N TRP A 288 -9.80 12.61 -18.02
CA TRP A 288 -8.52 13.00 -17.42
C TRP A 288 -7.74 14.05 -18.23
N LYS A 289 -8.10 14.30 -19.50
CA LYS A 289 -7.55 15.39 -20.31
C LYS A 289 -7.90 16.76 -19.73
N GLU A 290 -9.06 16.86 -19.09
CA GLU A 290 -9.56 18.07 -18.46
C GLU A 290 -9.10 18.24 -16.99
N PHE A 291 -8.33 17.29 -16.47
CA PHE A 291 -7.73 17.45 -15.14
C PHE A 291 -6.63 18.49 -15.17
N ILE A 292 -6.71 19.50 -14.30
CA ILE A 292 -5.84 20.71 -14.30
C ILE A 292 -5.64 21.28 -15.71
N PRO A 293 -6.69 21.84 -16.34
CA PRO A 293 -6.64 22.24 -17.74
C PRO A 293 -5.58 23.33 -18.01
N LEU A 294 -5.26 24.14 -16.98
CA LEU A 294 -4.33 25.28 -17.06
C LEU A 294 -2.87 24.91 -16.77
N GLY A 295 -2.59 23.65 -16.43
CA GLY A 295 -1.28 23.27 -15.93
C GLY A 295 -0.76 21.92 -16.36
N ASP A 296 0.43 21.62 -15.86
CA ASP A 296 1.15 20.36 -16.07
C ASP A 296 1.35 19.64 -14.73
N ILE A 297 1.70 18.34 -14.78
CA ILE A 297 1.94 17.51 -13.61
C ILE A 297 3.38 17.03 -13.55
N ILE A 298 3.98 17.16 -12.37
CA ILE A 298 5.15 16.39 -11.95
C ILE A 298 4.62 15.19 -11.18
N GLN A 299 4.82 13.98 -11.68
CA GLN A 299 4.41 12.75 -10.99
C GLN A 299 5.62 12.01 -10.45
N ILE A 300 5.62 11.72 -9.13
CA ILE A 300 6.61 10.89 -8.47
C ILE A 300 5.94 9.61 -8.02
N ASP A 301 6.37 8.49 -8.56
CA ASP A 301 5.88 7.16 -8.20
C ASP A 301 7.01 6.15 -8.23
N ILE A 302 6.94 5.13 -7.38
CA ILE A 302 7.91 4.05 -7.33
C ILE A 302 7.68 3.05 -8.48
N ASP A 303 6.43 2.91 -8.95
CA ASP A 303 6.05 2.00 -10.01
C ASP A 303 6.18 2.68 -11.39
N LYS A 304 7.17 2.25 -12.17
CA LYS A 304 7.39 2.73 -13.53
C LYS A 304 6.20 2.50 -14.46
N ARG A 305 5.35 1.50 -14.20
CA ARG A 305 4.17 1.21 -15.02
C ARG A 305 3.13 2.31 -14.87
N GLU A 306 2.96 2.83 -13.64
CA GLU A 306 2.06 3.97 -13.38
C GLU A 306 2.52 5.25 -14.09
N LEU A 307 3.82 5.46 -14.21
CA LEU A 307 4.39 6.60 -14.93
C LEU A 307 4.27 6.49 -16.45
N LYS A 308 4.18 5.26 -16.98
CA LYS A 308 4.09 4.97 -18.42
C LYS A 308 2.66 4.89 -18.94
N LYS A 309 1.64 5.02 -18.11
CA LYS A 309 0.24 4.85 -18.52
C LYS A 309 -0.31 5.96 -19.46
N GLY A 310 0.48 7.00 -19.71
CA GLY A 310 0.14 8.00 -20.73
C GLY A 310 -0.85 9.07 -20.27
N HIS A 311 -0.87 9.43 -18.98
CA HIS A 311 -1.70 10.55 -18.51
C HIS A 311 -1.28 11.86 -19.24
N PRO A 312 -2.18 12.54 -19.97
CA PRO A 312 -1.82 13.60 -20.92
C PRO A 312 -1.21 14.86 -20.26
N LYS A 313 -1.48 15.07 -18.99
CA LYS A 313 -0.96 16.22 -18.22
C LYS A 313 0.36 15.92 -17.49
N VAL A 314 0.81 14.67 -17.44
CA VAL A 314 2.09 14.32 -16.79
C VAL A 314 3.23 14.64 -17.75
N LYS A 315 3.90 15.77 -17.50
CA LYS A 315 5.04 16.24 -18.29
C LYS A 315 6.39 15.78 -17.71
N TRP A 316 6.46 15.62 -16.39
CA TRP A 316 7.67 15.22 -15.68
C TRP A 316 7.40 13.97 -14.81
N PRO A 317 7.54 12.76 -15.38
CA PRO A 317 7.47 11.52 -14.62
C PRO A 317 8.82 11.18 -13.98
N TYR A 318 8.83 10.97 -12.65
CA TYR A 318 10.03 10.57 -11.91
C TYR A 318 9.79 9.25 -11.18
N SER A 319 10.68 8.27 -11.43
CA SER A 319 10.63 6.96 -10.77
C SER A 319 11.62 6.90 -9.60
N PHE A 320 11.14 7.21 -8.38
CA PHE A 320 11.87 6.99 -7.14
C PHE A 320 10.92 6.96 -5.93
N ASP A 321 11.45 6.48 -4.79
CA ASP A 321 10.66 6.42 -3.55
C ASP A 321 10.43 7.84 -3.00
N VAL A 322 9.17 8.22 -2.94
CA VAL A 322 8.72 9.51 -2.41
C VAL A 322 9.10 9.69 -0.93
N ASN A 323 9.22 8.61 -0.16
CA ASN A 323 9.58 8.66 1.25
C ASN A 323 11.05 9.05 1.48
N ASN A 324 11.93 8.75 0.53
CA ASN A 324 13.31 9.21 0.52
C ASN A 324 13.47 10.61 -0.10
N PHE A 325 12.57 10.98 -1.01
CA PHE A 325 12.57 12.29 -1.67
C PHE A 325 12.10 13.41 -0.73
N LEU A 326 10.97 13.25 -0.08
CA LEU A 326 10.30 14.29 0.71
C LEU A 326 11.18 14.96 1.78
N PRO A 327 11.96 14.22 2.61
CA PRO A 327 12.80 14.86 3.64
C PRO A 327 13.86 15.78 3.08
N ARG A 328 14.34 15.52 1.86
CA ARG A 328 15.35 16.30 1.16
C ARG A 328 14.73 17.46 0.40
N PHE A 329 13.58 17.22 -0.22
CA PHE A 329 12.82 18.20 -0.98
C PHE A 329 12.27 19.33 -0.10
N LEU A 330 11.68 19.01 1.06
CA LEU A 330 11.09 19.99 1.97
C LEU A 330 12.11 20.88 2.70
N ARG A 331 13.41 20.62 2.52
CA ARG A 331 14.50 21.53 2.96
C ARG A 331 14.85 22.59 1.93
N GLN A 332 14.33 22.47 0.69
CA GLN A 332 14.59 23.42 -0.38
C GLN A 332 13.76 24.70 -0.18
N ASN A 333 14.26 25.81 -0.73
CA ASN A 333 13.44 27.00 -0.91
C ASN A 333 12.48 26.75 -2.10
N LEU A 334 11.19 26.70 -1.83
CA LEU A 334 10.14 26.47 -2.85
C LEU A 334 9.45 27.76 -3.30
N GLY A 335 9.93 28.92 -2.85
CA GLY A 335 9.33 30.23 -3.13
C GLY A 335 8.18 30.58 -2.20
N SER A 336 7.57 31.73 -2.41
CA SER A 336 6.35 32.17 -1.72
C SER A 336 5.21 32.34 -2.73
N ASN A 337 4.04 31.85 -2.37
CA ASN A 337 2.83 31.88 -3.21
C ASN A 337 1.66 32.50 -2.42
N SER A 338 1.92 33.58 -1.69
CA SER A 338 0.98 34.19 -0.73
C SER A 338 -0.36 34.58 -1.36
N GLU A 339 -0.36 35.17 -2.57
CA GLU A 339 -1.60 35.52 -3.29
C GLU A 339 -2.41 34.30 -3.70
N TRP A 340 -1.74 33.23 -4.14
CA TRP A 340 -2.39 31.95 -4.45
C TRP A 340 -3.01 31.32 -3.20
N ILE A 341 -2.30 31.29 -2.08
CA ILE A 341 -2.82 30.81 -0.79
C ILE A 341 -4.02 31.65 -0.32
N LYS A 342 -3.97 32.96 -0.49
CA LYS A 342 -5.08 33.87 -0.15
C LYS A 342 -6.32 33.54 -0.98
N PHE A 343 -6.18 33.35 -2.28
CA PHE A 343 -7.25 32.89 -3.15
C PHE A 343 -7.83 31.55 -2.71
N CYS A 344 -6.96 30.54 -2.44
CA CYS A 344 -7.38 29.22 -1.97
C CYS A 344 -8.17 29.29 -0.67
N LYS A 345 -7.75 30.13 0.29
CA LYS A 345 -8.50 30.34 1.54
C LYS A 345 -9.86 30.98 1.31
N LYS A 346 -9.96 31.93 0.38
CA LYS A 346 -11.24 32.50 -0.02
C LYS A 346 -12.17 31.44 -0.60
N VAL A 347 -11.71 30.64 -1.55
CA VAL A 347 -12.49 29.55 -2.15
C VAL A 347 -12.94 28.54 -1.07
N LYS A 348 -12.05 28.17 -0.15
CA LYS A 348 -12.42 27.24 0.95
C LYS A 348 -13.49 27.83 1.88
N LYS A 349 -13.48 29.14 2.10
CA LYS A 349 -14.49 29.84 2.90
C LYS A 349 -15.82 29.94 2.16
N ASP A 350 -15.79 30.25 0.86
CA ASP A 350 -17.00 30.45 0.05
C ASP A 350 -17.72 29.13 -0.27
N PHE A 351 -16.97 28.01 -0.30
CA PHE A 351 -17.49 26.66 -0.50
C PHE A 351 -17.17 25.74 0.68
N PRO A 352 -17.82 25.92 1.84
CA PRO A 352 -17.56 25.10 3.03
C PRO A 352 -18.03 23.65 2.85
N LEU A 353 -17.51 22.74 3.69
CA LEU A 353 -17.89 21.32 3.68
C LEU A 353 -19.40 21.11 3.96
N ILE A 354 -19.92 21.91 4.88
CA ILE A 354 -21.33 21.87 5.30
C ILE A 354 -21.97 23.19 4.89
N ASP A 355 -22.86 23.13 3.94
CA ASP A 355 -23.64 24.30 3.53
C ASP A 355 -24.66 24.66 4.62
N ARG A 356 -24.85 25.98 4.88
CA ARG A 356 -25.83 26.46 5.88
C ARG A 356 -27.25 25.97 5.59
N GLY A 357 -27.59 25.78 4.31
CA GLY A 357 -28.88 25.21 3.90
C GLY A 357 -29.10 23.74 4.31
N ASN A 358 -28.03 22.97 4.59
CA ASN A 358 -28.14 21.60 5.07
C ASN A 358 -28.30 21.49 6.61
N LYS A 359 -28.13 22.57 7.34
CA LYS A 359 -28.33 22.59 8.81
C LYS A 359 -29.83 22.63 9.23
N THR A 360 -30.75 22.85 8.30
CA THR A 360 -32.18 23.02 8.58
C THR A 360 -33.03 21.80 8.24
N ARG A 361 -32.40 20.65 7.89
CA ARG A 361 -33.08 19.38 7.62
C ARG A 361 -32.72 18.31 8.65
N ASN A 362 -32.95 18.62 9.92
CA ASN A 362 -33.11 17.65 11.00
C ASN A 362 -34.46 17.86 11.65
#